data_2ebce6cf5ef206c6fbd900b8af6edc7d
#
_entry.id   2ebce6cf5ef206c6fbd900b8af6edc7d
#
_cell.length_a   1.000
_cell.length_b   1.000
_cell.length_c   1.000
_cell.angle_alpha   90.00
_cell.angle_beta   90.00
_cell.angle_gamma   90.00
#
_symmetry.space_group_name_H-M   'P 1'
#
loop_
_entity.id
_entity.type
_entity.pdbx_description
1 polymer ?
#
loop_
_entity_poly.entity_id
_entity_poly.type
_entity_poly.pdbx_seq_one_letter_code
_entity_poly.pdbx_strand_id
1 'polypeptide(L)'
;IIDQYELMSIAHKGHVCVEITKGMCGLPQAGRIANDALVLHLAQDGYHQSAQIPGLFKHETRPVSFCLVVDDFGIKYVGKENAEHLLQTLRKKYTITTDWEGKQFCGINLIWDYKNRTVDMDMPKYVENALQRFEHELTRAEHSPHLWITPHYGRATQLTGPPNES
;
A
#
# COMPACT_ATOMS: atom_id res chain seq x y z
N ILE A 1 -18.75 14.41 -16.90
CA ILE A 1 -19.40 13.28 -16.19
C ILE A 1 -20.90 13.32 -16.43
N ILE A 2 -21.61 14.43 -16.13
CA ILE A 2 -23.10 14.53 -16.27
C ILE A 2 -23.51 14.23 -17.70
N ASP A 3 -22.93 14.90 -18.66
CA ASP A 3 -23.23 14.72 -20.09
C ASP A 3 -22.73 13.39 -20.65
N GLN A 4 -21.56 12.92 -20.16
CA GLN A 4 -20.94 11.66 -20.57
C GLN A 4 -21.79 10.42 -20.22
N TYR A 5 -22.57 10.50 -19.14
CA TYR A 5 -23.42 9.40 -18.67
C TYR A 5 -24.90 9.75 -18.74
N GLU A 6 -25.29 10.83 -19.43
CA GLU A 6 -26.68 11.28 -19.63
C GLU A 6 -27.48 11.34 -18.32
N LEU A 7 -26.82 11.73 -17.23
CA LEU A 7 -27.38 11.65 -15.88
C LEU A 7 -28.61 12.53 -15.68
N MET A 8 -28.79 13.56 -16.50
CA MET A 8 -29.97 14.42 -16.43
C MET A 8 -31.26 13.69 -16.81
N SER A 9 -31.19 12.66 -17.66
CA SER A 9 -32.33 11.87 -18.07
C SER A 9 -32.92 11.00 -16.96
N ILE A 10 -32.10 10.65 -15.95
CA ILE A 10 -32.47 9.81 -14.80
C ILE A 10 -32.54 10.60 -13.49
N ALA A 11 -32.38 11.92 -13.57
CA ALA A 11 -32.44 12.77 -12.39
C ALA A 11 -33.87 12.95 -11.90
N HIS A 12 -34.13 12.74 -10.59
CA HIS A 12 -35.37 13.02 -9.93
C HIS A 12 -35.18 14.04 -8.81
N LYS A 13 -35.89 15.17 -8.86
CA LYS A 13 -35.79 16.27 -7.91
C LYS A 13 -34.36 16.77 -7.68
N GLY A 14 -33.54 16.83 -8.74
CA GLY A 14 -32.15 17.28 -8.66
C GLY A 14 -31.15 16.26 -8.12
N HIS A 15 -31.58 15.02 -7.88
CA HIS A 15 -30.70 13.93 -7.43
C HIS A 15 -30.73 12.77 -8.43
N VAL A 16 -29.59 12.07 -8.55
CA VAL A 16 -29.47 10.84 -9.32
C VAL A 16 -29.21 9.69 -8.35
N CYS A 17 -30.09 8.70 -8.36
CA CYS A 17 -29.86 7.46 -7.61
C CYS A 17 -29.17 6.45 -8.52
N VAL A 18 -28.05 5.88 -8.04
CA VAL A 18 -27.28 4.86 -8.76
C VAL A 18 -27.12 3.62 -7.89
N GLU A 19 -27.19 2.45 -8.52
CA GLU A 19 -26.87 1.19 -7.85
C GLU A 19 -25.37 0.95 -7.85
N ILE A 20 -24.80 0.60 -6.68
CA ILE A 20 -23.40 0.24 -6.55
C ILE A 20 -23.27 -1.25 -6.86
N THR A 21 -22.82 -1.58 -8.08
CA THR A 21 -22.66 -2.97 -8.55
C THR A 21 -21.25 -3.52 -8.38
N LYS A 22 -20.29 -2.68 -8.03
CA LYS A 22 -18.88 -3.06 -7.79
C LYS A 22 -18.40 -2.54 -6.46
N GLY A 23 -17.29 -3.10 -5.95
CA GLY A 23 -16.65 -2.59 -4.74
C GLY A 23 -16.30 -1.10 -4.89
N MET A 24 -16.73 -0.29 -3.94
CA MET A 24 -16.44 1.14 -3.88
C MET A 24 -15.45 1.40 -2.74
N CYS A 25 -14.40 2.17 -3.01
CA CYS A 25 -13.45 2.61 -1.99
C CYS A 25 -14.18 3.32 -0.84
N GLY A 26 -13.81 2.99 0.40
CA GLY A 26 -14.44 3.53 1.60
C GLY A 26 -15.55 2.66 2.20
N LEU A 27 -16.06 1.66 1.47
CA LEU A 27 -16.96 0.68 2.07
C LEU A 27 -16.17 -0.38 2.85
N PRO A 28 -16.53 -0.68 4.11
CA PRO A 28 -15.77 -1.63 4.95
C PRO A 28 -15.62 -3.02 4.32
N GLN A 29 -16.60 -3.45 3.54
CA GLN A 29 -16.62 -4.78 2.91
C GLN A 29 -15.80 -4.85 1.62
N ALA A 30 -15.57 -3.72 0.94
CA ALA A 30 -14.97 -3.70 -0.40
C ALA A 30 -13.57 -4.32 -0.42
N GLY A 31 -12.73 -3.97 0.55
CA GLY A 31 -11.37 -4.52 0.69
C GLY A 31 -11.38 -6.04 0.90
N ARG A 32 -12.29 -6.54 1.74
CA ARG A 32 -12.41 -7.97 2.01
C ARG A 32 -12.87 -8.73 0.77
N ILE A 33 -13.92 -8.27 0.11
CA ILE A 33 -14.44 -8.91 -1.11
C ILE A 33 -13.36 -8.95 -2.20
N ALA A 34 -12.61 -7.85 -2.37
CA ALA A 34 -11.53 -7.79 -3.34
C ALA A 34 -10.40 -8.78 -3.00
N ASN A 35 -10.00 -8.85 -1.73
CA ASN A 35 -9.00 -9.80 -1.26
C ASN A 35 -9.45 -11.25 -1.44
N ASP A 36 -10.66 -11.60 -1.06
CA ASP A 36 -11.20 -12.96 -1.20
C ASP A 36 -11.26 -13.37 -2.68
N ALA A 37 -11.67 -12.47 -3.57
CA ALA A 37 -11.68 -12.70 -5.00
C ALA A 37 -10.28 -12.86 -5.61
N LEU A 38 -9.28 -12.15 -5.09
CA LEU A 38 -7.88 -12.28 -5.48
C LEU A 38 -7.29 -13.61 -4.99
N VAL A 39 -7.51 -13.98 -3.73
CA VAL A 39 -7.06 -15.25 -3.15
C VAL A 39 -7.58 -16.43 -3.96
N LEU A 40 -8.89 -16.45 -4.28
CA LEU A 40 -9.50 -17.48 -5.11
C LEU A 40 -8.89 -17.54 -6.52
N HIS A 41 -8.63 -16.37 -7.13
CA HIS A 41 -8.01 -16.30 -8.45
C HIS A 41 -6.58 -16.85 -8.45
N LEU A 42 -5.77 -16.47 -7.48
CA LEU A 42 -4.39 -16.90 -7.32
C LEU A 42 -4.27 -18.38 -6.99
N ALA A 43 -5.20 -18.94 -6.21
CA ALA A 43 -5.23 -20.34 -5.85
C ALA A 43 -5.39 -21.26 -7.08
N GLN A 44 -6.06 -20.81 -8.14
CA GLN A 44 -6.22 -21.56 -9.40
C GLN A 44 -4.90 -21.85 -10.10
N ASP A 45 -3.90 -20.97 -9.92
CA ASP A 45 -2.56 -21.11 -10.51
C ASP A 45 -1.50 -21.48 -9.44
N GLY A 46 -1.92 -22.06 -8.29
CA GLY A 46 -1.04 -22.64 -7.27
C GLY A 46 -0.43 -21.66 -6.29
N TYR A 47 -0.98 -20.45 -6.14
CA TYR A 47 -0.54 -19.47 -5.14
C TYR A 47 -1.43 -19.52 -3.92
N HIS A 48 -0.84 -19.72 -2.74
CA HIS A 48 -1.58 -19.83 -1.48
C HIS A 48 -1.12 -18.78 -0.47
N GLN A 49 -2.08 -18.20 0.23
CA GLN A 49 -1.84 -17.27 1.33
C GLN A 49 -1.34 -18.02 2.56
N SER A 50 -0.39 -17.44 3.27
CA SER A 50 0.06 -17.97 4.56
C SER A 50 -1.06 -17.90 5.61
N ALA A 51 -1.25 -19.00 6.33
CA ALA A 51 -2.22 -19.04 7.44
C ALA A 51 -1.80 -18.16 8.64
N GLN A 52 -0.49 -17.96 8.82
CA GLN A 52 0.05 -17.19 9.95
C GLN A 52 0.23 -15.71 9.64
N ILE A 53 0.49 -15.38 8.38
CA ILE A 53 0.82 -14.01 7.95
C ILE A 53 -0.10 -13.64 6.79
N PRO A 54 -1.25 -13.00 7.08
CA PRO A 54 -2.11 -12.46 6.03
C PRO A 54 -1.33 -11.51 5.12
N GLY A 55 -1.58 -11.60 3.81
CA GLY A 55 -0.85 -10.80 2.81
C GLY A 55 0.46 -11.42 2.32
N LEU A 56 0.97 -12.49 2.94
CA LEU A 56 2.10 -13.25 2.41
C LEU A 56 1.61 -14.46 1.59
N PHE A 57 2.07 -14.57 0.35
CA PHE A 57 1.72 -15.63 -0.58
C PHE A 57 2.95 -16.41 -1.04
N LYS A 58 2.76 -17.70 -1.31
CA LYS A 58 3.77 -18.57 -1.88
C LYS A 58 3.15 -19.45 -2.95
N HIS A 59 3.94 -19.80 -3.96
CA HIS A 59 3.55 -20.83 -4.92
C HIS A 59 3.93 -22.21 -4.39
N GLU A 60 3.12 -23.24 -4.68
CA GLU A 60 3.31 -24.62 -4.20
C GLU A 60 4.66 -25.22 -4.62
N THR A 61 5.06 -25.03 -5.86
CA THR A 61 6.24 -25.69 -6.44
C THR A 61 7.27 -24.71 -7.00
N ARG A 62 6.88 -23.47 -7.35
CA ARG A 62 7.79 -22.49 -7.93
C ARG A 62 8.49 -21.67 -6.83
N PRO A 63 9.77 -21.33 -7.02
CA PRO A 63 10.50 -20.50 -6.06
C PRO A 63 10.11 -19.01 -6.19
N VAL A 64 8.83 -18.73 -5.97
CA VAL A 64 8.27 -17.38 -5.96
C VAL A 64 7.37 -17.21 -4.74
N SER A 65 7.54 -16.10 -4.06
CA SER A 65 6.68 -15.63 -2.98
C SER A 65 6.52 -14.13 -3.07
N PHE A 66 5.43 -13.61 -2.55
CA PHE A 66 5.21 -12.17 -2.54
C PHE A 66 4.43 -11.73 -1.29
N CYS A 67 4.61 -10.50 -0.91
CA CYS A 67 3.73 -9.81 0.02
C CYS A 67 2.82 -8.85 -0.75
N LEU A 68 1.59 -8.76 -0.28
CA LEU A 68 0.56 -7.87 -0.79
C LEU A 68 0.20 -6.85 0.27
N VAL A 69 0.32 -5.58 -0.06
CA VAL A 69 -0.12 -4.46 0.77
C VAL A 69 -1.06 -3.60 -0.07
N VAL A 70 -2.34 -3.73 0.18
CA VAL A 70 -3.44 -3.10 -0.58
C VAL A 70 -3.38 -3.50 -2.06
N ASP A 71 -2.69 -2.75 -2.90
CA ASP A 71 -2.49 -2.94 -4.35
C ASP A 71 -1.02 -3.13 -4.76
N ASP A 72 -0.09 -3.00 -3.83
CA ASP A 72 1.34 -3.17 -4.07
C ASP A 72 1.81 -4.60 -3.80
N PHE A 73 2.54 -5.18 -4.76
CA PHE A 73 3.13 -6.51 -4.68
C PHE A 73 4.64 -6.43 -4.52
N GLY A 74 5.17 -6.87 -3.37
CA GLY A 74 6.61 -7.07 -3.17
C GLY A 74 6.98 -8.52 -3.49
N ILE A 75 7.64 -8.78 -4.63
CA ILE A 75 7.85 -10.12 -5.17
C ILE A 75 9.30 -10.58 -4.98
N LYS A 76 9.49 -11.72 -4.31
CA LYS A 76 10.75 -12.45 -4.23
C LYS A 76 10.69 -13.68 -5.13
N TYR A 77 11.66 -13.84 -6.02
CA TYR A 77 11.71 -14.94 -6.97
C TYR A 77 13.12 -15.42 -7.25
N VAL A 78 13.24 -16.66 -7.75
CA VAL A 78 14.45 -17.21 -8.33
C VAL A 78 14.11 -17.65 -9.76
N GLY A 79 14.81 -17.07 -10.75
CA GLY A 79 14.46 -17.23 -12.17
C GLY A 79 13.30 -16.31 -12.59
N LYS A 80 13.56 -15.50 -13.62
CA LYS A 80 12.61 -14.48 -14.10
C LYS A 80 11.29 -15.08 -14.56
N GLU A 81 11.32 -16.28 -15.14
CA GLU A 81 10.18 -17.05 -15.60
C GLU A 81 9.14 -17.32 -14.48
N ASN A 82 9.58 -17.43 -13.23
CA ASN A 82 8.69 -17.64 -12.09
C ASN A 82 7.95 -16.35 -11.70
N ALA A 83 8.61 -15.20 -11.77
CA ALA A 83 7.95 -13.91 -11.61
C ALA A 83 6.98 -13.64 -12.78
N GLU A 84 7.38 -13.95 -14.02
CA GLU A 84 6.53 -13.78 -15.19
C GLU A 84 5.27 -14.65 -15.11
N HIS A 85 5.37 -15.87 -14.57
CA HIS A 85 4.21 -16.72 -14.31
C HIS A 85 3.19 -16.02 -13.40
N LEU A 86 3.63 -15.41 -12.29
CA LEU A 86 2.76 -14.63 -11.41
C LEU A 86 2.12 -13.45 -12.14
N LEU A 87 2.91 -12.70 -12.91
CA LEU A 87 2.39 -11.56 -13.69
C LEU A 87 1.34 -12.00 -14.72
N GLN A 88 1.55 -13.13 -15.39
CA GLN A 88 0.56 -13.69 -16.33
C GLN A 88 -0.73 -14.10 -15.61
N THR A 89 -0.61 -14.74 -14.44
CA THR A 89 -1.76 -15.08 -13.60
C THR A 89 -2.57 -13.83 -13.24
N LEU A 90 -1.91 -12.79 -12.78
CA LEU A 90 -2.58 -11.54 -12.42
C LEU A 90 -3.24 -10.85 -13.63
N ARG A 91 -2.55 -10.83 -14.79
CA ARG A 91 -3.06 -10.20 -16.04
C ARG A 91 -4.30 -10.85 -16.60
N LYS A 92 -4.62 -12.09 -16.23
CA LYS A 92 -5.88 -12.75 -16.62
C LYS A 92 -7.10 -11.97 -16.14
N LYS A 93 -6.97 -11.21 -15.04
CA LYS A 93 -8.10 -10.54 -14.38
C LYS A 93 -7.86 -9.07 -14.07
N TYR A 94 -6.60 -8.65 -13.92
CA TYR A 94 -6.25 -7.30 -13.46
C TYR A 94 -5.33 -6.59 -14.44
N THR A 95 -5.47 -5.27 -14.53
CA THR A 95 -4.47 -4.42 -15.18
C THR A 95 -3.39 -4.13 -14.16
N ILE A 96 -2.14 -4.49 -14.48
CA ILE A 96 -0.99 -4.33 -13.59
C ILE A 96 0.14 -3.58 -14.26
N THR A 97 0.88 -2.82 -13.47
CA THR A 97 2.18 -2.23 -13.81
C THR A 97 3.29 -3.01 -13.14
N THR A 98 4.50 -2.95 -13.67
CA THR A 98 5.64 -3.70 -13.13
C THR A 98 6.86 -2.81 -12.99
N ASP A 99 7.52 -2.91 -11.85
CA ASP A 99 8.82 -2.33 -11.59
C ASP A 99 9.84 -3.47 -11.39
N TRP A 100 10.58 -3.78 -12.45
CA TRP A 100 11.59 -4.85 -12.43
C TRP A 100 12.86 -4.48 -11.66
N GLU A 101 13.10 -3.20 -11.47
CA GLU A 101 14.25 -2.72 -10.72
C GLU A 101 13.96 -2.67 -9.22
N GLY A 102 12.67 -2.74 -8.84
CA GLY A 102 12.24 -2.70 -7.46
C GLY A 102 12.61 -1.39 -6.78
N LYS A 103 12.45 -0.26 -7.48
CA LYS A 103 12.82 1.06 -6.96
C LYS A 103 11.85 1.60 -5.94
N GLN A 104 10.59 1.12 -5.95
CA GLN A 104 9.57 1.63 -5.06
C GLN A 104 8.64 0.51 -4.56
N PHE A 105 8.28 0.56 -3.29
CA PHE A 105 7.28 -0.30 -2.68
C PHE A 105 6.52 0.44 -1.58
N CYS A 106 5.19 0.46 -1.64
CA CYS A 106 4.33 1.16 -0.67
C CYS A 106 4.71 2.65 -0.47
N GLY A 107 5.13 3.33 -1.54
CA GLY A 107 5.57 4.73 -1.47
C GLY A 107 6.97 4.95 -0.91
N ILE A 108 7.68 3.88 -0.52
CA ILE A 108 9.07 3.92 -0.05
C ILE A 108 9.99 3.71 -1.24
N ASN A 109 10.99 4.56 -1.42
CA ASN A 109 12.06 4.34 -2.39
C ASN A 109 13.03 3.30 -1.85
N LEU A 110 13.49 2.41 -2.73
CA LEU A 110 14.42 1.32 -2.42
C LEU A 110 15.67 1.46 -3.29
N ILE A 111 16.82 1.60 -2.66
CA ILE A 111 18.12 1.71 -3.32
C ILE A 111 18.92 0.45 -2.97
N TRP A 112 19.03 -0.46 -3.95
CA TRP A 112 19.63 -1.77 -3.77
C TRP A 112 21.14 -1.73 -4.01
N ASP A 113 21.93 -2.19 -3.02
CA ASP A 113 23.34 -2.54 -3.19
C ASP A 113 23.51 -4.05 -3.05
N TYR A 114 23.43 -4.76 -4.16
CA TYR A 114 23.59 -6.22 -4.19
C TYR A 114 24.99 -6.68 -3.82
N LYS A 115 26.03 -5.85 -4.03
CA LYS A 115 27.40 -6.18 -3.69
C LYS A 115 27.60 -6.24 -2.18
N ASN A 116 27.11 -5.25 -1.47
CA ASN A 116 27.18 -5.16 -0.03
C ASN A 116 25.98 -5.82 0.68
N ARG A 117 25.01 -6.31 -0.09
CA ARG A 117 23.76 -6.92 0.43
C ARG A 117 22.99 -5.99 1.34
N THR A 118 22.91 -4.72 0.97
CA THR A 118 22.15 -3.69 1.68
C THR A 118 21.04 -3.13 0.80
N VAL A 119 20.05 -2.55 1.43
CA VAL A 119 19.03 -1.75 0.80
C VAL A 119 18.82 -0.49 1.64
N ASP A 120 18.96 0.68 1.01
CA ASP A 120 18.62 1.94 1.64
C ASP A 120 17.17 2.28 1.30
N MET A 121 16.46 2.77 2.31
CA MET A 121 15.03 3.11 2.21
C MET A 121 14.84 4.57 2.57
N ASP A 122 14.13 5.32 1.72
CA ASP A 122 13.81 6.71 1.97
C ASP A 122 12.39 7.08 1.50
N MET A 123 11.88 8.19 2.01
CA MET A 123 10.59 8.78 1.61
C MET A 123 10.70 10.32 1.55
N PRO A 124 11.60 10.90 0.75
CA PRO A 124 11.84 12.35 0.74
C PRO A 124 10.58 13.13 0.42
N LYS A 125 9.83 12.70 -0.60
CA LYS A 125 8.58 13.35 -1.01
C LYS A 125 7.50 13.33 0.08
N TYR A 126 7.44 12.26 0.88
CA TYR A 126 6.51 12.19 2.01
C TYR A 126 6.87 13.23 3.09
N VAL A 127 8.16 13.34 3.40
CA VAL A 127 8.67 14.32 4.38
C VAL A 127 8.41 15.74 3.90
N GLU A 128 8.74 16.06 2.65
CA GLU A 128 8.47 17.36 2.04
C GLU A 128 6.98 17.73 2.10
N ASN A 129 6.11 16.81 1.69
CA ASN A 129 4.66 17.02 1.74
C ASN A 129 4.15 17.22 3.17
N ALA A 130 4.71 16.47 4.14
CA ALA A 130 4.36 16.62 5.55
C ALA A 130 4.77 18.01 6.08
N LEU A 131 5.99 18.45 5.79
CA LEU A 131 6.47 19.77 6.17
C LEU A 131 5.59 20.89 5.59
N GLN A 132 5.25 20.79 4.30
CA GLN A 132 4.35 21.74 3.64
C GLN A 132 2.94 21.73 4.25
N ARG A 133 2.38 20.55 4.51
CA ARG A 133 1.03 20.42 5.08
C ARG A 133 0.91 21.02 6.48
N PHE A 134 1.95 20.88 7.28
CA PHE A 134 1.99 21.39 8.64
C PHE A 134 2.64 22.78 8.76
N GLU A 135 2.97 23.41 7.59
CA GLU A 135 3.61 24.72 7.52
C GLU A 135 4.86 24.80 8.43
N HIS A 136 5.59 23.67 8.52
CA HIS A 136 6.74 23.55 9.42
C HIS A 136 8.01 24.07 8.75
N GLU A 137 8.61 25.11 9.33
CA GLU A 137 9.90 25.61 8.91
C GLU A 137 11.04 24.90 9.67
N LEU A 138 12.00 24.38 8.91
CA LEU A 138 13.22 23.79 9.49
C LEU A 138 14.14 24.91 9.97
N THR A 139 14.24 25.12 11.27
CA THR A 139 15.09 26.15 11.88
C THR A 139 16.52 25.67 12.11
N ARG A 140 16.71 24.37 12.32
CA ARG A 140 18.03 23.75 12.54
C ARG A 140 18.00 22.24 12.24
N ALA A 141 19.16 21.65 12.03
CA ALA A 141 19.30 20.21 11.94
C ALA A 141 19.15 19.58 13.33
N GLU A 142 18.29 18.57 13.44
CA GLU A 142 18.13 17.76 14.65
C GLU A 142 18.64 16.34 14.40
N HIS A 143 19.39 15.79 15.36
CA HIS A 143 19.93 14.42 15.26
C HIS A 143 18.95 13.36 15.79
N SER A 144 17.87 13.77 16.42
CA SER A 144 16.84 12.90 17.00
C SER A 144 15.46 13.54 16.83
N PRO A 145 14.42 12.76 16.52
CA PRO A 145 13.04 13.26 16.42
C PRO A 145 12.48 13.77 17.74
N HIS A 146 13.14 13.46 18.86
CA HIS A 146 12.75 13.91 20.19
C HIS A 146 13.98 14.33 20.99
N LEU A 147 13.82 15.38 21.81
CA LEU A 147 14.79 15.67 22.86
C LEU A 147 14.89 14.45 23.78
N TRP A 148 16.11 13.98 24.02
CA TRP A 148 16.31 12.90 24.96
C TRP A 148 15.91 13.38 26.37
N ILE A 149 14.91 12.73 26.96
CA ILE A 149 14.48 12.99 28.34
C ILE A 149 14.79 11.72 29.12
N THR A 150 15.46 11.88 30.27
CA THR A 150 15.75 10.76 31.15
C THR A 150 14.47 10.02 31.51
N PRO A 151 14.33 8.71 31.24
CA PRO A 151 13.11 7.99 31.54
C PRO A 151 12.87 7.93 33.05
N HIS A 152 11.72 8.40 33.49
CA HIS A 152 11.22 8.22 34.83
C HIS A 152 10.31 7.01 34.87
N TYR A 153 10.78 5.90 35.40
CA TYR A 153 9.97 4.69 35.55
C TYR A 153 8.81 4.91 36.52
N GLY A 154 7.60 4.49 36.12
CA GLY A 154 6.39 4.56 36.95
C GLY A 154 5.55 5.83 36.79
N ARG A 155 5.89 6.74 35.88
CA ARG A 155 4.99 7.84 35.48
C ARG A 155 4.74 7.76 33.98
N ALA A 156 3.45 7.80 33.58
CA ALA A 156 3.09 7.95 32.18
C ALA A 156 3.53 9.35 31.71
N THR A 157 4.65 9.40 30.98
CA THR A 157 5.08 10.60 30.25
C THR A 157 4.37 10.62 28.88
N GLN A 158 3.06 10.76 28.85
CA GLN A 158 2.41 11.30 27.66
C GLN A 158 2.65 12.80 27.68
N LEU A 159 3.51 13.28 26.80
CA LEU A 159 3.51 14.67 26.42
C LEU A 159 2.16 14.93 25.75
N THR A 160 1.22 15.48 26.49
CA THR A 160 0.01 16.07 25.89
C THR A 160 0.50 17.15 24.93
N GLY A 161 0.12 17.06 23.67
CA GLY A 161 0.36 18.13 22.71
C GLY A 161 -0.17 19.46 23.24
N PRO A 162 0.29 20.60 22.69
CA PRO A 162 -0.17 21.89 23.12
C PRO A 162 -1.71 21.91 23.09
N PRO A 163 -2.38 22.57 24.07
CA PRO A 163 -3.83 22.65 24.08
C PRO A 163 -4.29 23.29 22.78
N ASN A 164 -5.26 22.67 22.10
CA ASN A 164 -5.91 23.26 20.96
C ASN A 164 -6.50 24.60 21.42
N GLU A 165 -5.91 25.68 20.95
CA GLU A 165 -6.54 26.99 21.05
C GLU A 165 -7.77 26.98 20.14
N SER A 166 -8.93 27.00 20.75
CA SER A 166 -10.24 27.11 20.11
C SER A 166 -10.50 28.53 19.61
#